data_d58910dd8c4f78c5277f32219fcf34fe
#
_entry.id   d58910dd8c4f78c5277f32219fcf34fe
#
_cell.length_a   1.000
_cell.length_b   1.000
_cell.length_c   1.000
_cell.angle_alpha   90.00
_cell.angle_beta   90.00
_cell.angle_gamma   90.00
#
_symmetry.space_group_name_H-M   'P 1'
#
loop_
_entity.id
_entity.type
_entity.pdbx_description
1 polymer ?
#
loop_
_entity_poly.entity_id
_entity_poly.type
_entity_poly.pdbx_seq_one_letter_code
_entity_poly.pdbx_strand_id
1 'polypeptide(L)'
;MYILEKIKMIIRCWRYRFKSEVASIKYVRNLPKKDSIVLDIGANKGIYSIYMSRAIGDKGKVIAFEAQPELKAYLHRIKHAFSLENLEIVNSALSSKPGTVFLKREYAGSGSASLNFYDKGDTSKEDIQIKAITLDDFLASGEKKPISFIKCDV
;
A
#
# COMPACT_ATOMS: atom_id res chain seq x y z
N MET A 1 -2.63 8.84 21.48
CA MET A 1 -1.75 8.49 20.35
C MET A 1 -2.50 8.43 19.02
N TYR A 2 -3.63 7.72 18.92
CA TYR A 2 -4.41 7.58 17.66
C TYR A 2 -4.94 8.89 17.04
N ILE A 3 -5.39 9.85 17.87
CA ILE A 3 -5.97 11.12 17.37
C ILE A 3 -4.93 11.94 16.60
N LEU A 4 -3.72 12.04 17.10
CA LEU A 4 -2.64 12.80 16.45
C LEU A 4 -2.21 12.16 15.12
N GLU A 5 -2.11 10.83 15.06
CA GLU A 5 -1.83 10.11 13.82
C GLU A 5 -2.94 10.31 12.77
N LYS A 6 -4.21 10.30 13.23
CA LYS A 6 -5.36 10.57 12.36
C LYS A 6 -5.32 11.99 11.79
N ILE A 7 -5.02 12.99 12.60
CA ILE A 7 -4.89 14.39 12.16
C ILE A 7 -3.74 14.53 11.15
N LYS A 8 -2.56 13.98 11.45
CA LYS A 8 -1.43 13.98 10.52
C LYS A 8 -1.78 13.32 9.19
N MET A 9 -2.54 12.24 9.21
CA MET A 9 -2.98 11.56 7.99
C MET A 9 -4.00 12.39 7.20
N ILE A 10 -4.95 13.06 7.88
CA ILE A 10 -5.90 13.97 7.23
C ILE A 10 -5.15 15.09 6.49
N ILE A 11 -4.15 15.70 7.14
CA ILE A 11 -3.33 16.77 6.53
C ILE A 11 -2.57 16.22 5.30
N ARG A 12 -2.02 15.00 5.37
CA ARG A 12 -1.35 14.35 4.23
C ARG A 12 -2.32 14.09 3.09
N CYS A 13 -3.48 13.51 3.36
CA CYS A 13 -4.54 13.28 2.37
C CYS A 13 -4.95 14.60 1.71
N TRP A 14 -5.14 15.66 2.48
CA TRP A 14 -5.43 16.99 1.95
C TRP A 14 -4.32 17.51 1.02
N ARG A 15 -3.04 17.39 1.44
CA ARG A 15 -1.90 17.81 0.63
C ARG A 15 -1.82 17.03 -0.69
N TYR A 16 -2.01 15.72 -0.67
CA TYR A 16 -2.02 14.90 -1.88
C TYR A 16 -3.16 15.31 -2.82
N ARG A 17 -4.34 15.54 -2.26
CA ARG A 17 -5.53 15.92 -3.03
C ARG A 17 -5.39 17.28 -3.72
N PHE A 18 -4.73 18.25 -3.11
CA PHE A 18 -4.75 19.64 -3.57
C PHE A 18 -3.38 20.18 -4.01
N LYS A 19 -2.29 19.48 -3.75
CA LYS A 19 -0.93 19.97 -4.05
C LYS A 19 -0.04 18.95 -4.77
N SER A 20 0.10 17.73 -4.27
CA SER A 20 1.15 16.81 -4.74
C SER A 20 0.67 15.85 -5.83
N GLU A 21 -0.51 15.24 -5.66
CA GLU A 21 -1.03 14.15 -6.49
C GLU A 21 -2.45 14.44 -6.99
N VAL A 22 -2.70 15.68 -7.41
CA VAL A 22 -4.06 16.20 -7.67
C VAL A 22 -4.80 15.35 -8.71
N ALA A 23 -4.16 15.06 -9.84
CA ALA A 23 -4.77 14.29 -10.93
C ALA A 23 -5.03 12.84 -10.53
N SER A 24 -4.03 12.18 -9.93
CA SER A 24 -4.11 10.78 -9.50
C SER A 24 -5.18 10.59 -8.42
N ILE A 25 -5.20 11.46 -7.41
CA ILE A 25 -6.22 11.40 -6.35
C ILE A 25 -7.62 11.73 -6.90
N LYS A 26 -7.74 12.67 -7.82
CA LYS A 26 -9.01 12.96 -8.51
C LYS A 26 -9.52 11.71 -9.25
N TYR A 27 -8.64 11.01 -9.98
CA TYR A 27 -8.99 9.78 -10.67
C TYR A 27 -9.47 8.69 -9.69
N VAL A 28 -8.68 8.40 -8.65
CA VAL A 28 -9.00 7.38 -7.65
C VAL A 28 -10.33 7.66 -6.94
N ARG A 29 -10.62 8.91 -6.61
CA ARG A 29 -11.89 9.30 -5.96
C ARG A 29 -13.12 9.09 -6.85
N ASN A 30 -12.94 9.02 -8.16
CA ASN A 30 -13.99 8.77 -9.13
C ASN A 30 -14.07 7.32 -9.60
N LEU A 31 -13.33 6.40 -8.95
CA LEU A 31 -13.48 4.98 -9.23
C LEU A 31 -14.93 4.54 -8.99
N PRO A 32 -15.49 3.73 -9.88
CA PRO A 32 -16.87 3.30 -9.74
C PRO A 32 -17.05 2.38 -8.53
N LYS A 33 -18.15 2.55 -7.80
CA LYS A 33 -18.55 1.62 -6.73
C LYS A 33 -18.97 0.30 -7.35
N LYS A 34 -18.10 -0.69 -7.29
CA LYS A 34 -18.32 -2.02 -7.90
C LYS A 34 -17.96 -3.11 -6.90
N ASP A 35 -18.57 -4.25 -7.08
CA ASP A 35 -18.13 -5.49 -6.41
C ASP A 35 -16.88 -6.02 -7.11
N SER A 36 -15.75 -5.41 -6.76
CA SER A 36 -14.46 -5.64 -7.42
C SER A 36 -13.32 -5.44 -6.43
N ILE A 37 -12.15 -5.90 -6.82
CA ILE A 37 -10.89 -5.68 -6.10
C ILE A 37 -10.15 -4.48 -6.73
N VAL A 38 -9.58 -3.64 -5.90
CA VAL A 38 -8.56 -2.66 -6.30
C VAL A 38 -7.27 -2.90 -5.53
N LEU A 39 -6.13 -2.74 -6.20
CA LEU A 39 -4.82 -3.01 -5.63
C LEU A 39 -4.05 -1.71 -5.41
N ASP A 40 -3.48 -1.54 -4.23
CA ASP A 40 -2.54 -0.48 -3.87
C ASP A 40 -1.17 -1.12 -3.63
N ILE A 41 -0.34 -1.20 -4.67
CA ILE A 41 0.98 -1.82 -4.61
C ILE A 41 1.99 -0.72 -4.24
N GLY A 42 2.75 -0.95 -3.16
CA GLY A 42 3.57 0.08 -2.52
C GLY A 42 2.69 1.07 -1.74
N ALA A 43 1.85 0.56 -0.82
CA ALA A 43 0.88 1.37 -0.10
C ALA A 43 1.50 2.42 0.82
N ASN A 44 2.74 2.20 1.26
CA ASN A 44 3.47 3.09 2.16
C ASN A 44 2.62 3.49 3.38
N LYS A 45 2.29 4.76 3.54
CA LYS A 45 1.46 5.28 4.64
C LYS A 45 -0.05 5.19 4.39
N GLY A 46 -0.50 4.57 3.29
CA GLY A 46 -1.89 4.25 3.02
C GLY A 46 -2.76 5.42 2.53
N ILE A 47 -2.17 6.48 1.97
CA ILE A 47 -2.94 7.62 1.47
C ILE A 47 -3.87 7.17 0.33
N TYR A 48 -3.33 6.44 -0.65
CA TYR A 48 -4.11 5.89 -1.76
C TYR A 48 -5.12 4.85 -1.27
N SER A 49 -4.71 3.98 -0.35
CA SER A 49 -5.62 2.99 0.27
C SER A 49 -6.86 3.63 0.90
N ILE A 50 -6.72 4.79 1.59
CA ILE A 50 -7.85 5.55 2.15
C ILE A 50 -8.79 6.04 1.03
N TYR A 51 -8.25 6.63 -0.02
CA TYR A 51 -9.07 7.15 -1.11
C TYR A 51 -9.76 6.04 -1.90
N MET A 52 -9.05 4.94 -2.19
CA MET A 52 -9.60 3.75 -2.87
C MET A 52 -10.72 3.12 -2.05
N SER A 53 -10.49 2.87 -0.75
CA SER A 53 -11.47 2.27 0.15
C SER A 53 -12.78 3.06 0.16
N ARG A 54 -12.70 4.39 0.24
CA ARG A 54 -13.88 5.26 0.21
C ARG A 54 -14.54 5.35 -1.16
N ALA A 55 -13.76 5.27 -2.24
CA ALA A 55 -14.26 5.38 -3.60
C ALA A 55 -15.09 4.16 -4.00
N ILE A 56 -14.56 2.95 -3.78
CA ILE A 56 -15.23 1.72 -4.21
C ILE A 56 -16.39 1.29 -3.28
N GLY A 57 -16.40 1.78 -2.02
CA GLY A 57 -17.44 1.48 -1.03
C GLY A 57 -17.40 0.04 -0.51
N ASP A 58 -18.42 -0.33 0.27
CA ASP A 58 -18.42 -1.53 1.11
C ASP A 58 -18.49 -2.85 0.33
N LYS A 59 -18.99 -2.84 -0.90
CA LYS A 59 -19.04 -4.02 -1.76
C LYS A 59 -17.71 -4.35 -2.42
N GLY A 60 -16.87 -3.34 -2.62
CA GLY A 60 -15.53 -3.51 -3.18
C GLY A 60 -14.51 -3.83 -2.09
N LYS A 61 -13.34 -4.32 -2.51
CA LYS A 61 -12.22 -4.67 -1.62
C LYS A 61 -10.95 -3.97 -2.08
N VAL A 62 -10.24 -3.33 -1.16
CA VAL A 62 -8.89 -2.81 -1.38
C VAL A 62 -7.89 -3.79 -0.81
N ILE A 63 -6.87 -4.15 -1.58
CA ILE A 63 -5.73 -4.94 -1.11
C ILE A 63 -4.48 -4.06 -1.23
N ALA A 64 -3.90 -3.73 -0.08
CA ALA A 64 -2.73 -2.89 0.05
C ALA A 64 -1.49 -3.75 0.32
N PHE A 65 -0.57 -3.78 -0.63
CA PHE A 65 0.73 -4.44 -0.47
C PHE A 65 1.76 -3.43 0.02
N GLU A 66 2.42 -3.76 1.12
CA GLU A 66 3.52 -2.96 1.67
C GLU A 66 4.61 -3.88 2.19
N ALA A 67 5.82 -3.68 1.69
CA ALA A 67 6.95 -4.54 1.97
C ALA A 67 7.57 -4.27 3.34
N GLN A 68 7.61 -3.00 3.79
CA GLN A 68 8.25 -2.61 5.04
C GLN A 68 7.45 -3.08 6.26
N PRO A 69 8.05 -3.90 7.16
CA PRO A 69 7.33 -4.50 8.30
C PRO A 69 6.74 -3.45 9.26
N GLU A 70 7.42 -2.33 9.45
CA GLU A 70 6.98 -1.26 10.36
C GLU A 70 5.72 -0.58 9.86
N LEU A 71 5.55 -0.49 8.55
CA LEU A 71 4.38 0.13 7.95
C LEU A 71 3.14 -0.76 8.05
N LYS A 72 3.30 -2.09 8.20
CA LYS A 72 2.16 -2.98 8.48
C LYS A 72 1.37 -2.52 9.70
N ALA A 73 2.03 -2.36 10.85
CA ALA A 73 1.37 -1.93 12.08
C ALA A 73 0.77 -0.52 11.93
N TYR A 74 1.46 0.37 11.22
CA TYR A 74 0.96 1.71 10.93
C TYR A 74 -0.31 1.67 10.06
N LEU A 75 -0.33 0.89 8.99
CA LEU A 75 -1.48 0.71 8.11
C LEU A 75 -2.69 0.12 8.85
N HIS A 76 -2.49 -0.83 9.77
CA HIS A 76 -3.56 -1.35 10.62
C HIS A 76 -4.16 -0.26 11.52
N ARG A 77 -3.32 0.63 12.10
CA ARG A 77 -3.83 1.76 12.87
C ARG A 77 -4.62 2.74 12.00
N ILE A 78 -4.16 3.02 10.78
CA ILE A 78 -4.87 3.86 9.82
C ILE A 78 -6.20 3.21 9.40
N LYS A 79 -6.20 1.92 9.07
CA LYS A 79 -7.42 1.16 8.77
C LYS A 79 -8.46 1.37 9.88
N HIS A 80 -8.06 1.16 11.12
CA HIS A 80 -8.96 1.32 12.27
C HIS A 80 -9.40 2.79 12.48
N ALA A 81 -8.44 3.74 12.44
CA ALA A 81 -8.75 5.16 12.68
C ALA A 81 -9.71 5.77 11.64
N PHE A 82 -9.74 5.23 10.42
CA PHE A 82 -10.60 5.68 9.33
C PHE A 82 -11.77 4.74 9.02
N SER A 83 -11.94 3.66 9.80
CA SER A 83 -12.99 2.63 9.63
C SER A 83 -13.02 2.08 8.20
N LEU A 84 -11.85 1.62 7.71
CA LEU A 84 -11.71 1.09 6.36
C LEU A 84 -11.91 -0.43 6.37
N GLU A 85 -13.14 -0.89 6.59
CA GLU A 85 -13.46 -2.31 6.77
C GLU A 85 -13.13 -3.14 5.53
N ASN A 86 -13.27 -2.55 4.34
CA ASN A 86 -12.97 -3.16 3.05
C ASN A 86 -11.48 -3.13 2.66
N LEU A 87 -10.57 -2.69 3.56
CA LEU A 87 -9.13 -2.68 3.32
C LEU A 87 -8.47 -3.94 3.91
N GLU A 88 -7.79 -4.71 3.06
CA GLU A 88 -6.87 -5.77 3.46
C GLU A 88 -5.43 -5.28 3.34
N ILE A 89 -4.56 -5.65 4.30
CA ILE A 89 -3.16 -5.25 4.34
C ILE A 89 -2.30 -6.50 4.22
N VAL A 90 -1.48 -6.56 3.18
CA VAL A 90 -0.55 -7.65 2.89
C VAL A 90 0.89 -7.14 3.06
N ASN A 91 1.57 -7.63 4.08
CA ASN A 91 2.97 -7.26 4.33
C ASN A 91 3.91 -8.21 3.58
N SER A 92 4.08 -7.95 2.32
CA SER A 92 4.99 -8.65 1.41
C SER A 92 5.39 -7.75 0.27
N ALA A 93 6.56 -7.97 -0.30
CA ALA A 93 6.89 -7.43 -1.61
C ALA A 93 6.17 -8.24 -2.69
N LEU A 94 5.86 -7.61 -3.82
CA LEU A 94 5.47 -8.30 -5.04
C LEU A 94 6.68 -8.45 -5.95
N SER A 95 6.87 -9.64 -6.48
CA SER A 95 7.99 -10.00 -7.37
C SER A 95 7.54 -10.99 -8.44
N SER A 96 8.34 -11.18 -9.47
CA SER A 96 8.10 -12.20 -10.50
C SER A 96 8.27 -13.64 -10.00
N LYS A 97 8.90 -13.83 -8.84
CA LYS A 97 9.10 -15.14 -8.19
C LYS A 97 8.88 -15.02 -6.68
N PRO A 98 8.24 -16.01 -6.05
CA PRO A 98 8.13 -16.04 -4.60
C PRO A 98 9.50 -16.33 -3.96
N GLY A 99 9.68 -15.86 -2.73
CA GLY A 99 10.92 -16.12 -2.00
C GLY A 99 11.21 -15.05 -0.95
N THR A 100 12.49 -14.84 -0.71
CA THR A 100 13.00 -13.80 0.17
C THR A 100 13.82 -12.83 -0.63
N VAL A 101 13.59 -11.54 -0.44
CA VAL A 101 14.29 -10.45 -1.11
C VAL A 101 14.83 -9.46 -0.07
N PHE A 102 15.82 -8.67 -0.47
CA PHE A 102 16.34 -7.60 0.37
C PHE A 102 15.71 -6.27 -0.05
N LEU A 103 15.16 -5.57 0.92
CA LEU A 103 14.67 -4.21 0.75
C LEU A 103 15.75 -3.26 1.25
N LYS A 104 16.24 -2.41 0.36
CA LYS A 104 17.20 -1.36 0.67
C LYS A 104 16.47 -0.06 0.96
N ARG A 105 16.78 0.58 2.10
CA ARG A 105 16.13 1.81 2.53
C ARG A 105 17.07 2.70 3.34
N GLU A 106 16.83 3.99 3.34
CA GLU A 106 17.58 4.95 4.14
C GLU A 106 17.25 4.87 5.64
N TYR A 107 15.97 4.65 5.96
CA TYR A 107 15.47 4.50 7.33
C TYR A 107 14.10 3.80 7.32
N ALA A 108 13.67 3.31 8.47
CA ALA A 108 12.38 2.65 8.63
C ALA A 108 11.20 3.55 8.20
N GLY A 109 10.38 3.07 7.27
CA GLY A 109 9.25 3.83 6.71
C GLY A 109 9.65 4.89 5.68
N SER A 110 10.88 4.81 5.13
CA SER A 110 11.31 5.65 4.00
C SER A 110 10.44 5.42 2.78
N GLY A 111 10.06 6.50 2.09
CA GLY A 111 9.34 6.42 0.83
C GLY A 111 10.23 6.06 -0.36
N SER A 112 11.55 6.08 -0.19
CA SER A 112 12.55 5.74 -1.22
C SER A 112 13.09 4.31 -1.08
N ALA A 113 12.39 3.44 -0.36
CA ALA A 113 12.78 2.04 -0.25
C ALA A 113 12.66 1.33 -1.60
N SER A 114 13.67 0.57 -1.99
CA SER A 114 13.71 -0.19 -3.25
C SER A 114 14.10 -1.63 -3.03
N LEU A 115 13.58 -2.52 -3.88
CA LEU A 115 13.98 -3.93 -3.88
C LEU A 115 15.33 -4.07 -4.60
N ASN A 116 16.29 -4.67 -3.90
CA ASN A 116 17.59 -4.99 -4.49
C ASN A 116 17.78 -6.51 -4.49
N PHE A 117 17.92 -7.06 -5.70
CA PHE A 117 18.10 -8.51 -5.85
C PHE A 117 19.56 -8.94 -5.70
N TYR A 118 20.56 -8.04 -5.82
CA TYR A 118 21.96 -8.44 -5.99
C TYR A 118 23.07 -7.50 -5.48
N ASP A 119 22.81 -6.35 -4.86
CA ASP A 119 23.91 -5.45 -4.51
C ASP A 119 24.06 -5.21 -3.00
N LYS A 120 25.17 -5.74 -2.46
CA LYS A 120 25.61 -5.51 -1.06
C LYS A 120 26.52 -4.26 -0.93
N GLY A 121 26.66 -3.44 -1.96
CA GLY A 121 27.76 -2.47 -2.06
C GLY A 121 27.59 -1.14 -1.33
N ASP A 122 26.39 -0.74 -0.96
CA ASP A 122 26.15 0.56 -0.31
C ASP A 122 25.86 0.38 1.18
N THR A 123 26.87 0.57 2.00
CA THR A 123 26.80 0.43 3.47
C THR A 123 26.06 1.58 4.18
N SER A 124 25.66 2.62 3.46
CA SER A 124 24.91 3.77 4.02
C SER A 124 23.42 3.50 4.20
N LYS A 125 22.91 2.40 3.62
CA LYS A 125 21.50 2.01 3.65
C LYS A 125 21.28 0.74 4.46
N GLU A 126 20.13 0.66 5.11
CA GLU A 126 19.70 -0.54 5.83
C GLU A 126 19.11 -1.56 4.86
N ASP A 127 19.66 -2.78 4.88
CA ASP A 127 19.13 -3.92 4.14
C ASP A 127 18.29 -4.78 5.08
N ILE A 128 16.99 -4.90 4.79
CA ILE A 128 16.11 -5.78 5.53
C ILE A 128 15.62 -6.93 4.66
N GLN A 129 15.60 -8.11 5.25
CA GLN A 129 15.07 -9.30 4.59
C GLN A 129 13.55 -9.33 4.69
N ILE A 130 12.87 -9.43 3.55
CA ILE A 130 11.41 -9.44 3.47
C ILE A 130 10.91 -10.59 2.61
N LYS A 131 9.68 -11.03 2.88
CA LYS A 131 8.99 -12.01 2.05
C LYS A 131 8.54 -11.37 0.73
N ALA A 132 8.79 -12.05 -0.38
CA ALA A 132 8.23 -11.74 -1.69
C ALA A 132 7.25 -12.83 -2.12
N ILE A 133 6.17 -12.41 -2.77
CA ILE A 133 5.15 -13.28 -3.37
C ILE A 133 4.88 -12.85 -4.79
N THR A 134 4.30 -13.71 -5.61
CA THR A 134 3.76 -13.29 -6.90
C THR A 134 2.33 -12.80 -6.73
N LEU A 135 1.93 -11.85 -7.56
CA LEU A 135 0.54 -11.38 -7.57
C LEU A 135 -0.40 -12.50 -8.01
N ASP A 136 0.02 -13.30 -8.98
CA ASP A 136 -0.77 -14.40 -9.54
C ASP A 136 -1.08 -15.47 -8.48
N ASP A 137 -0.08 -15.92 -7.70
CA ASP A 137 -0.28 -16.88 -6.62
C ASP A 137 -1.19 -16.33 -5.53
N PHE A 138 -1.01 -15.04 -5.18
CA PHE A 138 -1.86 -14.38 -4.20
C PHE A 138 -3.33 -14.34 -4.65
N LEU A 139 -3.58 -13.95 -5.90
CA LEU A 139 -4.92 -13.88 -6.46
C LEU A 139 -5.55 -15.25 -6.71
N ALA A 140 -4.71 -16.26 -7.04
CA ALA A 140 -5.19 -17.65 -7.22
C ALA A 140 -5.76 -18.24 -5.92
N SER A 141 -5.19 -17.88 -4.76
CA SER A 141 -5.62 -18.34 -3.45
C SER A 141 -6.73 -17.50 -2.81
N GLY A 142 -7.03 -16.33 -3.38
CA GLY A 142 -7.95 -15.34 -2.82
C GLY A 142 -9.38 -15.38 -3.38
N GLU A 143 -10.12 -14.33 -3.05
CA GLU A 143 -11.50 -14.12 -3.49
C GLU A 143 -11.57 -13.90 -5.01
N LYS A 144 -12.48 -14.57 -5.68
CA LYS A 144 -12.67 -14.51 -7.14
C LYS A 144 -13.56 -13.33 -7.55
N LYS A 145 -13.03 -12.12 -7.43
CA LYS A 145 -13.65 -10.88 -7.92
C LYS A 145 -12.79 -10.24 -9.00
N PRO A 146 -13.39 -9.50 -9.95
CA PRO A 146 -12.61 -8.80 -10.97
C PRO A 146 -11.75 -7.71 -10.35
N ILE A 147 -10.54 -7.55 -10.84
CA ILE A 147 -9.69 -6.41 -10.52
C ILE A 147 -10.09 -5.25 -11.41
N SER A 148 -10.55 -4.15 -10.82
CA SER A 148 -11.01 -2.98 -11.57
C SER A 148 -10.00 -1.85 -11.64
N PHE A 149 -8.98 -1.86 -10.76
CA PHE A 149 -7.93 -0.84 -10.75
C PHE A 149 -6.68 -1.34 -10.01
N ILE A 150 -5.52 -0.94 -10.51
CA ILE A 150 -4.23 -1.18 -9.88
C ILE A 150 -3.45 0.15 -9.84
N LYS A 151 -3.02 0.56 -8.65
CA LYS A 151 -1.96 1.56 -8.47
C LYS A 151 -0.68 0.80 -8.14
N CYS A 152 0.39 1.09 -8.88
CA CYS A 152 1.70 0.51 -8.65
C CYS A 152 2.73 1.64 -8.50
N ASP A 153 3.41 1.67 -7.36
CA ASP A 153 4.40 2.68 -7.00
C ASP A 153 5.50 2.00 -6.17
N VAL A 154 6.42 1.36 -6.86
CA VAL A 154 7.49 0.50 -6.30
C VAL A 154 8.82 0.77 -6.98
#